data_59a62065e291fbb9beb5eb8371c8c921
#
_entry.id   59a62065e291fbb9beb5eb8371c8c921
#
_cell.length_a   1.000
_cell.length_b   1.000
_cell.length_c   1.000
_cell.angle_alpha   90.00
_cell.angle_beta   90.00
_cell.angle_gamma   90.00
#
_symmetry.space_group_name_H-M   'P 1'
#
loop_
_entity.id
_entity.type
_entity.pdbx_description
1 polymer ?
#
loop_
_entity_poly.entity_id
_entity_poly.type
_entity_poly.pdbx_seq_one_letter_code
_entity_poly.pdbx_strand_id
1 'polypeptide(L)'
;MRAQEPAAKKPIPDASSLQQALTLVEEVYGGEVKRAKDVAQRTALAERLLQKAKESATDPTSQFALLKVAKDIAALAGDADLALRAVDDMAATFEIGTLPAKVETLLKAAQAANQTKQYPVIVGHAATLIDLAVQQDEFDAARSLSQAAIAAARKSGDSALVRKAVARGKEIDEMASAYAAVKDAIAKLKTDPVDAEANLAVGRYRCLVKGEWERGISYLALGSDPTLKELAVKELKGVSDTDEQVTLGDGWWDLAATSEETMQNQLEGRAAYWYRKASPGLTRLAKDKVEARLRAQQATGDEALAQSEERSDQARLARLIQGRFEVLLVENKSQNRNLAIWTFQQDNSVLRNGQQIATYRCSDSQVLLTFSETSLGEGSLRPKGKDVLVGVNRRAGGELWALQLRRLYVVAVWEHHAEGFGTGKLRFWSNGRFGEPDSDNTWELQGTKLTLRWPKLKAVDNCILSPDGRSYSGRSRAGVKVWGKLIPED
;
A
#
# COMPACT_ATOMS: atom_id res chain seq x y z
N MET A 1 26.32 0.83 5.03
CA MET A 1 25.34 1.94 4.99
C MET A 1 24.54 1.88 6.29
N ARG A 2 24.70 2.86 7.18
CA ARG A 2 23.81 3.00 8.34
C ARG A 2 22.47 3.46 7.80
N ALA A 3 21.40 2.69 8.05
CA ALA A 3 20.04 3.14 7.86
C ALA A 3 19.90 4.45 8.67
N GLN A 4 19.51 5.53 8.02
CA GLN A 4 19.12 6.75 8.72
C GLN A 4 17.92 6.37 9.59
N GLU A 5 18.07 6.54 10.91
CA GLU A 5 16.95 6.45 11.83
C GLU A 5 15.86 7.43 11.35
N PRO A 6 14.60 6.99 11.28
CA PRO A 6 13.52 7.89 10.91
C PRO A 6 13.52 9.09 11.86
N ALA A 7 13.49 10.29 11.32
CA ALA A 7 13.44 11.51 12.10
C ALA A 7 12.31 11.41 13.14
N ALA A 8 12.61 11.74 14.40
CA ALA A 8 11.63 11.71 15.48
C ALA A 8 10.41 12.57 15.09
N LYS A 9 9.21 12.01 15.24
CA LYS A 9 7.97 12.73 14.94
C LYS A 9 7.82 13.91 15.90
N LYS A 10 7.22 14.98 15.39
CA LYS A 10 6.93 16.19 16.16
C LYS A 10 5.70 15.97 17.04
N PRO A 11 5.64 16.54 18.25
CA PRO A 11 4.41 16.53 19.04
C PRO A 11 3.31 17.32 18.33
N ILE A 12 2.07 16.98 18.62
CA ILE A 12 0.91 17.77 18.16
C ILE A 12 1.01 19.16 18.82
N PRO A 13 0.81 20.27 18.05
CA PRO A 13 0.77 21.62 18.64
C PRO A 13 -0.27 21.71 19.75
N ASP A 14 0.02 22.50 20.78
CA ASP A 14 -0.94 22.75 21.85
C ASP A 14 -2.21 23.46 21.33
N ALA A 15 -3.30 23.32 22.09
CA ALA A 15 -4.62 23.78 21.64
C ALA A 15 -4.66 25.29 21.33
N SER A 16 -3.95 26.13 22.10
CA SER A 16 -3.92 27.58 21.92
C SER A 16 -3.20 27.96 20.64
N SER A 17 -1.97 27.43 20.46
CA SER A 17 -1.15 27.67 19.26
C SER A 17 -1.87 27.17 18.00
N LEU A 18 -2.47 25.98 18.09
CA LEU A 18 -3.23 25.41 16.97
C LEU A 18 -4.46 26.28 16.61
N GLN A 19 -5.18 26.78 17.62
CA GLN A 19 -6.34 27.64 17.37
C GLN A 19 -5.94 28.95 16.67
N GLN A 20 -4.82 29.56 17.08
CA GLN A 20 -4.29 30.76 16.43
C GLN A 20 -3.91 30.48 14.97
N ALA A 21 -3.22 29.37 14.71
CA ALA A 21 -2.86 28.99 13.35
C ALA A 21 -4.08 28.68 12.49
N LEU A 22 -5.11 28.01 13.03
CA LEU A 22 -6.37 27.76 12.31
C LEU A 22 -7.10 29.06 11.98
N THR A 23 -7.12 30.04 12.90
CA THR A 23 -7.69 31.37 12.65
C THR A 23 -6.95 32.06 11.50
N LEU A 24 -5.63 32.03 11.49
CA LEU A 24 -4.83 32.58 10.41
C LEU A 24 -5.12 31.88 9.06
N VAL A 25 -5.22 30.54 9.06
CA VAL A 25 -5.60 29.79 7.85
C VAL A 25 -7.01 30.19 7.37
N GLU A 26 -7.94 30.43 8.28
CA GLU A 26 -9.29 30.90 7.94
C GLU A 26 -9.27 32.32 7.37
N GLU A 27 -8.49 33.23 7.94
CA GLU A 27 -8.31 34.59 7.41
C GLU A 27 -7.77 34.59 5.99
N VAL A 28 -6.76 33.74 5.71
CA VAL A 28 -6.11 33.69 4.40
C VAL A 28 -6.94 32.92 3.37
N TYR A 29 -7.48 31.77 3.74
CA TYR A 29 -8.12 30.82 2.78
C TYR A 29 -9.64 30.71 2.94
N GLY A 30 -10.25 31.24 4.00
CA GLY A 30 -11.68 31.12 4.27
C GLY A 30 -12.56 31.65 3.13
N GLY A 31 -12.10 32.71 2.45
CA GLY A 31 -12.78 33.24 1.25
C GLY A 31 -12.79 32.22 0.09
N GLU A 32 -11.74 31.46 -0.07
CA GLU A 32 -11.64 30.41 -1.09
C GLU A 32 -12.45 29.17 -0.71
N VAL A 33 -12.42 28.78 0.56
CA VAL A 33 -13.26 27.69 1.10
C VAL A 33 -14.73 27.97 0.85
N LYS A 34 -15.19 29.22 1.11
CA LYS A 34 -16.58 29.63 0.87
C LYS A 34 -16.96 29.63 -0.62
N ARG A 35 -16.00 29.86 -1.52
CA ARG A 35 -16.20 29.87 -2.98
C ARG A 35 -16.15 28.47 -3.59
N ALA A 36 -15.45 27.51 -2.98
CA ALA A 36 -15.35 26.13 -3.45
C ALA A 36 -16.68 25.39 -3.21
N LYS A 37 -17.59 25.43 -4.20
CA LYS A 37 -18.94 24.86 -4.08
C LYS A 37 -19.05 23.41 -4.55
N ASP A 38 -18.26 23.02 -5.53
CA ASP A 38 -18.27 21.67 -6.10
C ASP A 38 -17.07 20.82 -5.67
N VAL A 39 -17.13 19.53 -5.99
CA VAL A 39 -16.10 18.55 -5.64
C VAL A 39 -14.74 18.95 -6.21
N ALA A 40 -14.68 19.35 -7.49
CA ALA A 40 -13.42 19.66 -8.16
C ALA A 40 -12.72 20.87 -7.54
N GLN A 41 -13.48 21.93 -7.23
CA GLN A 41 -12.95 23.13 -6.58
C GLN A 41 -12.43 22.83 -5.16
N ARG A 42 -13.15 21.99 -4.39
CA ARG A 42 -12.70 21.56 -3.06
C ARG A 42 -11.45 20.70 -3.12
N THR A 43 -11.41 19.72 -4.02
CA THR A 43 -10.22 18.89 -4.24
C THR A 43 -9.01 19.74 -4.61
N ALA A 44 -9.14 20.64 -5.59
CA ALA A 44 -8.04 21.53 -5.99
C ALA A 44 -7.57 22.46 -4.85
N LEU A 45 -8.49 22.95 -4.02
CA LEU A 45 -8.13 23.75 -2.85
C LEU A 45 -7.38 22.92 -1.80
N ALA A 46 -7.86 21.70 -1.52
CA ALA A 46 -7.20 20.80 -0.57
C ALA A 46 -5.79 20.42 -1.02
N GLU A 47 -5.59 20.10 -2.31
CA GLU A 47 -4.26 19.82 -2.88
C GLU A 47 -3.30 20.99 -2.71
N ARG A 48 -3.79 22.21 -2.98
CA ARG A 48 -2.97 23.42 -2.81
C ARG A 48 -2.60 23.65 -1.34
N LEU A 49 -3.52 23.41 -0.40
CA LEU A 49 -3.23 23.51 1.03
C LEU A 49 -2.22 22.43 1.49
N LEU A 50 -2.27 21.22 0.95
CA LEU A 50 -1.26 20.19 1.20
C LEU A 50 0.11 20.62 0.70
N GLN A 51 0.18 21.27 -0.47
CA GLN A 51 1.43 21.83 -0.97
C GLN A 51 1.95 22.96 -0.07
N LYS A 52 1.06 23.86 0.40
CA LYS A 52 1.43 24.90 1.36
C LYS A 52 1.90 24.35 2.71
N ALA A 53 1.31 23.26 3.17
CA ALA A 53 1.78 22.57 4.37
C ALA A 53 3.22 22.04 4.23
N LYS A 54 3.60 21.51 3.06
CA LYS A 54 4.97 21.09 2.76
C LYS A 54 5.94 22.27 2.77
N GLU A 55 5.54 23.41 2.21
CA GLU A 55 6.33 24.65 2.21
C GLU A 55 6.51 25.23 3.62
N SER A 56 5.59 24.91 4.55
CA SER A 56 5.62 25.36 5.95
C SER A 56 6.36 24.39 6.90
N ALA A 57 7.22 23.51 6.40
CA ALA A 57 7.90 22.48 7.20
C ALA A 57 8.77 23.02 8.37
N THR A 58 9.20 24.28 8.29
CA THR A 58 9.95 25.00 9.35
C THR A 58 9.07 25.52 10.48
N ASP A 59 7.75 25.63 10.26
CA ASP A 59 6.74 26.01 11.25
C ASP A 59 5.77 24.86 11.48
N PRO A 60 6.00 24.00 12.48
CA PRO A 60 5.16 22.83 12.73
C PRO A 60 3.70 23.16 13.02
N THR A 61 3.43 24.30 13.65
CA THR A 61 2.06 24.68 14.01
C THR A 61 1.25 25.06 12.78
N SER A 62 1.79 25.90 11.91
CA SER A 62 1.17 26.24 10.63
C SER A 62 1.08 25.02 9.71
N GLN A 63 2.09 24.18 9.66
CA GLN A 63 2.08 22.92 8.90
C GLN A 63 0.92 22.02 9.34
N PHE A 64 0.76 21.79 10.65
CA PHE A 64 -0.31 20.96 11.19
C PHE A 64 -1.70 21.55 10.88
N ALA A 65 -1.87 22.87 11.06
CA ALA A 65 -3.12 23.55 10.76
C ALA A 65 -3.52 23.44 9.28
N LEU A 66 -2.57 23.64 8.36
CA LEU A 66 -2.80 23.50 6.92
C LEU A 66 -3.16 22.05 6.52
N LEU A 67 -2.45 21.04 7.05
CA LEU A 67 -2.77 19.63 6.83
C LEU A 67 -4.17 19.28 7.34
N LYS A 68 -4.54 19.78 8.54
CA LYS A 68 -5.86 19.55 9.12
C LYS A 68 -6.96 20.16 8.25
N VAL A 69 -6.81 21.40 7.81
CA VAL A 69 -7.80 22.07 6.95
C VAL A 69 -7.89 21.40 5.58
N ALA A 70 -6.77 21.02 4.97
CA ALA A 70 -6.75 20.28 3.72
C ALA A 70 -7.50 18.94 3.83
N LYS A 71 -7.23 18.18 4.89
CA LYS A 71 -7.92 16.91 5.22
C LYS A 71 -9.44 17.12 5.31
N ASP A 72 -9.87 18.14 6.05
CA ASP A 72 -11.29 18.39 6.28
C ASP A 72 -12.01 18.85 4.98
N ILE A 73 -11.36 19.66 4.14
CA ILE A 73 -11.89 20.07 2.83
C ILE A 73 -11.98 18.87 1.87
N ALA A 74 -10.96 18.04 1.80
CA ALA A 74 -10.96 16.83 0.97
C ALA A 74 -12.07 15.86 1.40
N ALA A 75 -12.24 15.64 2.71
CA ALA A 75 -13.33 14.84 3.24
C ALA A 75 -14.70 15.40 2.88
N LEU A 76 -14.90 16.73 2.98
CA LEU A 76 -16.14 17.40 2.56
C LEU A 76 -16.38 17.38 1.04
N ALA A 77 -15.36 17.11 0.24
CA ALA A 77 -15.49 16.84 -1.19
C ALA A 77 -15.89 15.38 -1.47
N GLY A 78 -15.89 14.50 -0.47
CA GLY A 78 -16.02 13.06 -0.65
C GLY A 78 -14.79 12.42 -1.31
N ASP A 79 -13.65 13.12 -1.34
CA ASP A 79 -12.40 12.65 -1.91
C ASP A 79 -11.60 11.87 -0.84
N ALA A 80 -11.87 10.58 -0.77
CA ALA A 80 -11.27 9.72 0.25
C ALA A 80 -9.75 9.57 0.06
N ASP A 81 -9.27 9.51 -1.18
CA ASP A 81 -7.84 9.38 -1.48
C ASP A 81 -7.06 10.59 -0.95
N LEU A 82 -7.52 11.79 -1.31
CA LEU A 82 -6.88 13.03 -0.89
C LEU A 82 -6.97 13.24 0.62
N ALA A 83 -8.13 12.95 1.21
CA ALA A 83 -8.36 13.12 2.63
C ALA A 83 -7.47 12.17 3.47
N LEU A 84 -7.34 10.90 3.07
CA LEU A 84 -6.48 9.93 3.74
C LEU A 84 -5.00 10.22 3.52
N ARG A 85 -4.61 10.70 2.33
CA ARG A 85 -3.25 11.18 2.08
C ARG A 85 -2.86 12.32 3.02
N ALA A 86 -3.78 13.25 3.29
CA ALA A 86 -3.54 14.31 4.26
C ALA A 86 -3.29 13.76 5.67
N VAL A 87 -4.02 12.71 6.09
CA VAL A 87 -3.77 12.01 7.36
C VAL A 87 -2.40 11.33 7.36
N ASP A 88 -1.99 10.72 6.24
CA ASP A 88 -0.68 10.10 6.13
C ASP A 88 0.46 11.13 6.22
N ASP A 89 0.33 12.29 5.57
CA ASP A 89 1.27 13.40 5.69
C ASP A 89 1.34 13.93 7.14
N MET A 90 0.19 14.01 7.84
CA MET A 90 0.17 14.34 9.28
C MET A 90 0.88 13.28 10.10
N ALA A 91 0.59 12.00 9.88
CA ALA A 91 1.18 10.89 10.63
C ALA A 91 2.68 10.68 10.35
N ALA A 92 3.16 11.08 9.18
CA ALA A 92 4.57 11.07 8.83
C ALA A 92 5.37 12.10 9.64
N THR A 93 4.74 13.22 9.97
CA THR A 93 5.42 14.37 10.61
C THR A 93 5.13 14.47 12.10
N PHE A 94 3.91 14.12 12.53
CA PHE A 94 3.41 14.35 13.88
C PHE A 94 3.01 13.05 14.60
N GLU A 95 3.04 13.08 15.91
CA GLU A 95 2.61 11.97 16.79
C GLU A 95 1.08 11.90 16.89
N ILE A 96 0.40 11.50 15.82
CA ILE A 96 -1.06 11.32 15.83
C ILE A 96 -1.45 9.84 15.90
N GLY A 97 -2.64 9.56 16.44
CA GLY A 97 -3.29 8.25 16.34
C GLY A 97 -3.76 8.01 14.90
N THR A 98 -2.94 7.33 14.10
CA THR A 98 -3.16 7.20 12.65
C THR A 98 -4.47 6.49 12.32
N LEU A 99 -4.77 5.35 12.97
CA LEU A 99 -6.01 4.61 12.70
C LEU A 99 -7.27 5.40 13.07
N PRO A 100 -7.42 5.97 14.28
CA PRO A 100 -8.58 6.80 14.61
C PRO A 100 -8.77 7.98 13.66
N ALA A 101 -7.67 8.67 13.30
CA ALA A 101 -7.73 9.80 12.37
C ALA A 101 -8.19 9.39 10.96
N LYS A 102 -7.71 8.25 10.45
CA LYS A 102 -8.15 7.70 9.15
C LYS A 102 -9.60 7.27 9.17
N VAL A 103 -10.03 6.59 10.24
CA VAL A 103 -11.43 6.16 10.42
C VAL A 103 -12.36 7.37 10.40
N GLU A 104 -12.13 8.37 11.24
CA GLU A 104 -12.91 9.60 11.28
C GLU A 104 -12.98 10.28 9.91
N THR A 105 -11.83 10.39 9.24
CA THR A 105 -11.71 11.06 7.95
C THR A 105 -12.47 10.33 6.85
N LEU A 106 -12.35 9.00 6.78
CA LEU A 106 -13.06 8.19 5.78
C LEU A 106 -14.57 8.21 6.01
N LEU A 107 -15.04 8.16 7.26
CA LEU A 107 -16.46 8.26 7.58
C LEU A 107 -17.05 9.61 7.13
N LYS A 108 -16.33 10.72 7.35
CA LYS A 108 -16.71 12.06 6.84
C LYS A 108 -16.76 12.10 5.31
N ALA A 109 -15.75 11.54 4.64
CA ALA A 109 -15.72 11.46 3.19
C ALA A 109 -16.88 10.60 2.63
N ALA A 110 -17.21 9.48 3.26
CA ALA A 110 -18.31 8.61 2.88
C ALA A 110 -19.68 9.30 3.02
N GLN A 111 -19.86 10.13 4.05
CA GLN A 111 -21.08 10.92 4.24
C GLN A 111 -21.22 12.04 3.20
N ALA A 112 -20.11 12.69 2.83
CA ALA A 112 -20.09 13.81 1.88
C ALA A 112 -20.13 13.36 0.41
N ALA A 113 -19.76 12.11 0.10
CA ALA A 113 -19.71 11.58 -1.24
C ALA A 113 -21.09 11.62 -1.93
N ASN A 114 -21.11 12.19 -3.13
CA ASN A 114 -22.33 12.39 -3.94
C ASN A 114 -22.16 12.03 -5.42
N GLN A 115 -21.00 11.51 -5.81
CA GLN A 115 -20.70 11.06 -7.17
C GLN A 115 -20.48 9.56 -7.20
N THR A 116 -21.04 8.87 -8.18
CA THR A 116 -20.95 7.40 -8.30
C THR A 116 -19.52 6.87 -8.27
N LYS A 117 -18.57 7.58 -8.89
CA LYS A 117 -17.15 7.21 -8.92
C LYS A 117 -16.45 7.21 -7.55
N GLN A 118 -16.98 7.94 -6.57
CA GLN A 118 -16.39 8.01 -5.21
C GLN A 118 -16.68 6.76 -4.38
N TYR A 119 -17.81 6.09 -4.60
CA TYR A 119 -18.25 5.00 -3.75
C TYR A 119 -17.34 3.76 -3.78
N PRO A 120 -16.89 3.25 -4.94
CA PRO A 120 -15.94 2.13 -4.97
C PRO A 120 -14.61 2.45 -4.27
N VAL A 121 -14.13 3.68 -4.39
CA VAL A 121 -12.91 4.16 -3.71
C VAL A 121 -13.07 4.11 -2.19
N ILE A 122 -14.20 4.63 -1.69
CA ILE A 122 -14.54 4.58 -0.26
C ILE A 122 -14.60 3.14 0.25
N VAL A 123 -15.22 2.22 -0.50
CA VAL A 123 -15.29 0.79 -0.13
C VAL A 123 -13.90 0.18 -0.08
N GLY A 124 -13.03 0.50 -1.03
CA GLY A 124 -11.64 0.02 -1.05
C GLY A 124 -10.84 0.47 0.19
N HIS A 125 -10.91 1.76 0.52
CA HIS A 125 -10.24 2.27 1.73
C HIS A 125 -10.84 1.73 3.01
N ALA A 126 -12.18 1.59 3.07
CA ALA A 126 -12.85 1.00 4.22
C ALA A 126 -12.38 -0.44 4.45
N ALA A 127 -12.25 -1.26 3.40
CA ALA A 127 -11.75 -2.62 3.53
C ALA A 127 -10.35 -2.67 4.16
N THR A 128 -9.42 -1.84 3.68
CA THR A 128 -8.06 -1.74 4.23
C THR A 128 -8.04 -1.30 5.70
N LEU A 129 -8.85 -0.31 6.06
CA LEU A 129 -8.92 0.19 7.44
C LEU A 129 -9.65 -0.78 8.37
N ILE A 130 -10.63 -1.54 7.87
CA ILE A 130 -11.28 -2.63 8.61
C ILE A 130 -10.25 -3.68 8.99
N ASP A 131 -9.42 -4.13 8.04
CA ASP A 131 -8.40 -5.15 8.32
C ASP A 131 -7.41 -4.67 9.39
N LEU A 132 -7.01 -3.41 9.34
CA LEU A 132 -6.15 -2.81 10.35
C LEU A 132 -6.86 -2.69 11.73
N ALA A 133 -8.14 -2.29 11.75
CA ALA A 133 -8.93 -2.18 12.96
C ALA A 133 -9.15 -3.56 13.62
N VAL A 134 -9.48 -4.57 12.83
CA VAL A 134 -9.61 -5.96 13.30
C VAL A 134 -8.28 -6.48 13.86
N GLN A 135 -7.15 -6.18 13.21
CA GLN A 135 -5.83 -6.57 13.72
C GLN A 135 -5.54 -5.96 15.11
N GLN A 136 -6.02 -4.74 15.37
CA GLN A 136 -5.83 -4.02 16.62
C GLN A 136 -6.94 -4.27 17.67
N ASP A 137 -7.89 -5.14 17.40
CA ASP A 137 -9.08 -5.41 18.21
C ASP A 137 -10.01 -4.18 18.39
N GLU A 138 -9.94 -3.21 17.45
CA GLU A 138 -10.76 -1.99 17.42
C GLU A 138 -12.07 -2.23 16.66
N PHE A 139 -12.91 -3.11 17.21
CA PHE A 139 -14.12 -3.59 16.53
C PHE A 139 -15.20 -2.53 16.35
N ASP A 140 -15.28 -1.51 17.21
CA ASP A 140 -16.21 -0.40 17.02
C ASP A 140 -15.86 0.41 15.78
N ALA A 141 -14.57 0.63 15.55
CA ALA A 141 -14.07 1.27 14.32
C ALA A 141 -14.34 0.38 13.09
N ALA A 142 -14.06 -0.93 13.19
CA ALA A 142 -14.31 -1.88 12.10
C ALA A 142 -15.80 -1.94 11.71
N ARG A 143 -16.72 -1.96 12.69
CA ARG A 143 -18.18 -1.92 12.46
C ARG A 143 -18.62 -0.62 11.78
N SER A 144 -18.14 0.52 12.26
CA SER A 144 -18.48 1.83 11.69
C SER A 144 -18.03 1.92 10.22
N LEU A 145 -16.80 1.47 9.92
CA LEU A 145 -16.27 1.40 8.57
C LEU A 145 -17.05 0.41 7.69
N SER A 146 -17.45 -0.75 8.23
CA SER A 146 -18.25 -1.74 7.51
C SER A 146 -19.62 -1.18 7.12
N GLN A 147 -20.28 -0.49 8.01
CA GLN A 147 -21.57 0.17 7.71
C GLN A 147 -21.41 1.23 6.62
N ALA A 148 -20.37 2.05 6.69
CA ALA A 148 -20.07 3.03 5.65
C ALA A 148 -19.75 2.36 4.30
N ALA A 149 -18.99 1.26 4.30
CA ALA A 149 -18.67 0.49 3.11
C ALA A 149 -19.93 -0.12 2.46
N ILE A 150 -20.82 -0.72 3.25
CA ILE A 150 -22.10 -1.27 2.77
C ILE A 150 -22.98 -0.17 2.17
N ALA A 151 -23.07 0.99 2.83
CA ALA A 151 -23.83 2.14 2.33
C ALA A 151 -23.25 2.67 0.99
N ALA A 152 -21.93 2.83 0.91
CA ALA A 152 -21.25 3.24 -0.31
C ALA A 152 -21.38 2.20 -1.44
N ALA A 153 -21.23 0.91 -1.14
CA ALA A 153 -21.42 -0.17 -2.11
C ALA A 153 -22.84 -0.15 -2.71
N ARG A 154 -23.87 0.06 -1.90
CA ARG A 154 -25.25 0.20 -2.39
C ARG A 154 -25.44 1.39 -3.33
N LYS A 155 -24.83 2.53 -3.00
CA LYS A 155 -24.87 3.76 -3.83
C LYS A 155 -24.07 3.63 -5.13
N SER A 156 -23.07 2.74 -5.18
CA SER A 156 -22.32 2.46 -6.41
C SER A 156 -23.14 1.75 -7.49
N GLY A 157 -24.20 1.03 -7.09
CA GLY A 157 -24.99 0.17 -7.98
C GLY A 157 -24.33 -1.19 -8.29
N ASP A 158 -23.14 -1.47 -7.78
CA ASP A 158 -22.44 -2.74 -7.99
C ASP A 158 -22.90 -3.81 -6.99
N SER A 159 -23.67 -4.79 -7.49
CA SER A 159 -24.22 -5.87 -6.67
C SER A 159 -23.16 -6.82 -6.12
N ALA A 160 -22.02 -7.00 -6.80
CA ALA A 160 -20.92 -7.83 -6.32
C ALA A 160 -20.22 -7.14 -5.15
N LEU A 161 -20.00 -5.84 -5.28
CA LEU A 161 -19.43 -5.02 -4.22
C LEU A 161 -20.30 -5.00 -2.95
N VAL A 162 -21.63 -4.95 -3.14
CA VAL A 162 -22.60 -5.03 -2.02
C VAL A 162 -22.52 -6.38 -1.31
N ARG A 163 -22.52 -7.50 -2.05
CA ARG A 163 -22.41 -8.84 -1.44
C ARG A 163 -21.12 -8.97 -0.63
N LYS A 164 -19.99 -8.52 -1.19
CA LYS A 164 -18.68 -8.57 -0.53
C LYS A 164 -18.65 -7.73 0.75
N ALA A 165 -19.16 -6.51 0.70
CA ALA A 165 -19.23 -5.63 1.87
C ALA A 165 -20.12 -6.19 2.99
N VAL A 166 -21.27 -6.78 2.64
CA VAL A 166 -22.19 -7.40 3.60
C VAL A 166 -21.57 -8.64 4.24
N ALA A 167 -20.94 -9.52 3.45
CA ALA A 167 -20.25 -10.71 3.96
C ALA A 167 -19.14 -10.30 4.95
N ARG A 168 -18.34 -9.29 4.60
CA ARG A 168 -17.30 -8.78 5.51
C ARG A 168 -17.87 -8.20 6.79
N GLY A 169 -19.03 -7.53 6.73
CA GLY A 169 -19.72 -7.02 7.91
C GLY A 169 -20.12 -8.14 8.87
N LYS A 170 -20.63 -9.26 8.37
CA LYS A 170 -20.96 -10.43 9.17
C LYS A 170 -19.73 -11.03 9.87
N GLU A 171 -18.62 -11.20 9.13
CA GLU A 171 -17.36 -11.68 9.71
C GLU A 171 -16.87 -10.76 10.86
N ILE A 172 -16.98 -9.44 10.70
CA ILE A 172 -16.60 -8.47 11.73
C ILE A 172 -17.47 -8.63 12.99
N ASP A 173 -18.79 -8.84 12.81
CA ASP A 173 -19.69 -9.02 13.95
C ASP A 173 -19.41 -10.32 14.71
N GLU A 174 -19.07 -11.40 14.01
CA GLU A 174 -18.65 -12.67 14.60
C GLU A 174 -17.34 -12.50 15.38
N MET A 175 -16.32 -11.86 14.79
CA MET A 175 -15.04 -11.59 15.48
C MET A 175 -15.22 -10.65 16.67
N ALA A 176 -16.05 -9.62 16.56
CA ALA A 176 -16.34 -8.70 17.65
C ALA A 176 -17.04 -9.39 18.82
N SER A 177 -17.96 -10.32 18.51
CA SER A 177 -18.63 -11.13 19.53
C SER A 177 -17.65 -12.06 20.25
N ALA A 178 -16.75 -12.70 19.49
CA ALA A 178 -15.68 -13.52 20.06
C ALA A 178 -14.71 -12.69 20.93
N TYR A 179 -14.37 -11.46 20.49
CA TYR A 179 -13.55 -10.55 21.30
C TYR A 179 -14.24 -10.13 22.59
N ALA A 180 -15.53 -9.78 22.52
CA ALA A 180 -16.30 -9.40 23.71
C ALA A 180 -16.31 -10.53 24.75
N ALA A 181 -16.42 -11.80 24.32
CA ALA A 181 -16.39 -12.95 25.18
C ALA A 181 -15.05 -13.18 25.91
N VAL A 182 -13.94 -12.70 25.34
CA VAL A 182 -12.59 -12.87 25.93
C VAL A 182 -12.05 -11.62 26.62
N LYS A 183 -12.77 -10.51 26.55
CA LYS A 183 -12.32 -9.21 27.10
C LYS A 183 -11.99 -9.28 28.60
N ASP A 184 -12.84 -9.96 29.38
CA ASP A 184 -12.63 -10.15 30.80
C ASP A 184 -11.45 -11.09 31.07
N ALA A 185 -11.27 -12.13 30.27
CA ALA A 185 -10.10 -13.00 30.31
C ALA A 185 -8.80 -12.24 30.06
N ILE A 186 -8.78 -11.36 29.05
CA ILE A 186 -7.64 -10.47 28.77
C ILE A 186 -7.34 -9.55 29.96
N ALA A 187 -8.38 -9.00 30.59
CA ALA A 187 -8.22 -8.17 31.81
C ALA A 187 -7.67 -8.97 32.96
N LYS A 188 -8.18 -10.20 33.17
CA LYS A 188 -7.73 -11.10 34.22
C LYS A 188 -6.25 -11.46 34.08
N LEU A 189 -5.77 -11.74 32.88
CA LEU A 189 -4.37 -12.07 32.64
C LEU A 189 -3.39 -10.92 32.93
N LYS A 190 -3.85 -9.68 33.09
CA LYS A 190 -3.00 -8.56 33.55
C LYS A 190 -2.65 -8.68 35.05
N THR A 191 -3.53 -9.31 35.83
CA THR A 191 -3.36 -9.50 37.30
C THR A 191 -2.93 -10.91 37.64
N ASP A 192 -3.38 -11.91 36.89
CA ASP A 192 -3.04 -13.33 37.04
C ASP A 192 -2.64 -13.94 35.68
N PRO A 193 -1.39 -13.79 35.26
CA PRO A 193 -0.91 -14.25 33.94
C PRO A 193 -0.95 -15.77 33.72
N VAL A 194 -1.11 -16.55 34.82
CA VAL A 194 -1.11 -18.03 34.77
C VAL A 194 -2.50 -18.66 34.91
N ASP A 195 -3.55 -17.85 35.01
CA ASP A 195 -4.92 -18.37 35.08
C ASP A 195 -5.24 -19.23 33.86
N ALA A 196 -5.49 -20.51 34.07
CA ALA A 196 -5.59 -21.49 32.98
C ALA A 196 -6.84 -21.28 32.10
N GLU A 197 -7.96 -20.88 32.66
CA GLU A 197 -9.19 -20.63 31.91
C GLU A 197 -9.07 -19.36 31.07
N ALA A 198 -8.52 -18.29 31.63
CA ALA A 198 -8.30 -17.07 30.90
C ALA A 198 -7.27 -17.26 29.76
N ASN A 199 -6.20 -18.02 30.00
CA ASN A 199 -5.24 -18.38 28.98
C ASN A 199 -5.89 -19.21 27.88
N LEU A 200 -6.73 -20.18 28.19
CA LEU A 200 -7.45 -20.96 27.17
C LEU A 200 -8.35 -20.05 26.31
N ALA A 201 -9.13 -19.19 26.93
CA ALA A 201 -10.04 -18.28 26.21
C ALA A 201 -9.29 -17.35 25.26
N VAL A 202 -8.23 -16.70 25.75
CA VAL A 202 -7.41 -15.79 24.93
C VAL A 202 -6.65 -16.54 23.83
N GLY A 203 -6.13 -17.73 24.15
CA GLY A 203 -5.43 -18.59 23.19
C GLY A 203 -6.34 -19.04 22.04
N ARG A 204 -7.56 -19.50 22.35
CA ARG A 204 -8.57 -19.84 21.34
C ARG A 204 -8.92 -18.64 20.47
N TYR A 205 -9.19 -17.50 21.06
CA TYR A 205 -9.49 -16.28 20.32
C TYR A 205 -8.38 -15.91 19.34
N ARG A 206 -7.13 -15.85 19.82
CA ARG A 206 -5.99 -15.47 18.96
C ARG A 206 -5.68 -16.50 17.89
N CYS A 207 -5.58 -17.78 18.24
CA CYS A 207 -5.21 -18.84 17.31
C CYS A 207 -6.37 -19.25 16.39
N LEU A 208 -7.56 -19.48 16.96
CA LEU A 208 -8.66 -20.16 16.26
C LEU A 208 -9.70 -19.20 15.66
N VAL A 209 -9.76 -17.95 16.15
CA VAL A 209 -10.64 -16.92 15.56
C VAL A 209 -9.84 -15.98 14.67
N LYS A 210 -8.69 -15.46 15.16
CA LYS A 210 -7.89 -14.47 14.41
C LYS A 210 -6.80 -15.10 13.54
N GLY A 211 -6.42 -16.35 13.75
CA GLY A 211 -5.27 -16.97 13.07
C GLY A 211 -3.91 -16.42 13.52
N GLU A 212 -3.85 -15.68 14.63
CA GLU A 212 -2.62 -15.07 15.18
C GLU A 212 -1.81 -16.09 16.00
N TRP A 213 -1.37 -17.18 15.36
CA TRP A 213 -0.70 -18.29 16.03
C TRP A 213 0.56 -17.90 16.81
N GLU A 214 1.41 -17.05 16.24
CA GLU A 214 2.63 -16.59 16.91
C GLU A 214 2.36 -15.83 18.22
N ARG A 215 1.22 -15.15 18.30
CA ARG A 215 0.79 -14.39 19.47
C ARG A 215 -0.10 -15.19 20.42
N GLY A 216 -0.73 -16.26 19.92
CA GLY A 216 -1.75 -17.03 20.63
C GLY A 216 -1.23 -18.34 21.23
N ILE A 217 -0.22 -18.96 20.61
CA ILE A 217 0.22 -20.31 21.00
C ILE A 217 0.70 -20.41 22.47
N SER A 218 1.34 -19.38 22.99
CA SER A 218 1.79 -19.35 24.40
C SER A 218 0.63 -19.36 25.39
N TYR A 219 -0.49 -18.76 25.05
CA TYR A 219 -1.70 -18.82 25.85
C TYR A 219 -2.32 -20.20 25.82
N LEU A 220 -2.36 -20.89 24.68
CA LEU A 220 -2.83 -22.27 24.60
C LEU A 220 -1.98 -23.21 25.45
N ALA A 221 -0.66 -23.00 25.49
CA ALA A 221 0.27 -23.79 26.29
C ALA A 221 0.06 -23.62 27.80
N LEU A 222 -0.49 -22.49 28.24
CA LEU A 222 -0.86 -22.24 29.64
C LEU A 222 -2.34 -22.55 29.93
N GLY A 223 -3.12 -22.86 28.89
CA GLY A 223 -4.56 -23.07 28.97
C GLY A 223 -4.95 -24.33 29.73
N SER A 224 -6.23 -24.46 30.05
CA SER A 224 -6.83 -25.58 30.77
C SER A 224 -7.21 -26.79 29.90
N ASP A 225 -7.31 -26.59 28.57
CA ASP A 225 -7.63 -27.68 27.65
C ASP A 225 -6.38 -28.58 27.44
N PRO A 226 -6.42 -29.87 27.85
CA PRO A 226 -5.24 -30.72 27.85
C PRO A 226 -4.71 -30.99 26.44
N THR A 227 -5.58 -31.10 25.42
CA THR A 227 -5.20 -31.40 24.04
C THR A 227 -4.52 -30.22 23.38
N LEU A 228 -5.15 -29.04 23.45
CA LEU A 228 -4.56 -27.80 22.95
C LEU A 228 -3.25 -27.46 23.66
N LYS A 229 -3.21 -27.68 24.98
CA LYS A 229 -2.01 -27.44 25.78
C LYS A 229 -0.86 -28.35 25.36
N GLU A 230 -1.11 -29.66 25.20
CA GLU A 230 -0.07 -30.60 24.79
C GLU A 230 0.53 -30.24 23.45
N LEU A 231 -0.31 -29.96 22.45
CA LEU A 231 0.14 -29.55 21.10
C LEU A 231 0.90 -28.23 21.15
N ALA A 232 0.38 -27.24 21.87
CA ALA A 232 1.04 -25.94 21.99
C ALA A 232 2.39 -26.03 22.71
N VAL A 233 2.50 -26.83 23.78
CA VAL A 233 3.77 -27.04 24.50
C VAL A 233 4.79 -27.75 23.61
N LYS A 234 4.38 -28.76 22.84
CA LYS A 234 5.28 -29.43 21.87
C LYS A 234 5.80 -28.42 20.86
N GLU A 235 4.93 -27.60 20.32
CA GLU A 235 5.27 -26.58 19.34
C GLU A 235 6.27 -25.54 19.88
N LEU A 236 6.03 -25.01 21.08
CA LEU A 236 6.91 -24.02 21.72
C LEU A 236 8.28 -24.55 22.11
N LYS A 237 8.43 -25.87 22.33
CA LYS A 237 9.74 -26.51 22.57
C LYS A 237 10.65 -26.46 21.35
N GLY A 238 10.09 -26.19 20.18
CA GLY A 238 10.81 -26.17 18.91
C GLY A 238 11.01 -27.56 18.34
N VAL A 239 10.34 -27.84 17.25
CA VAL A 239 10.39 -29.14 16.55
C VAL A 239 11.23 -28.98 15.28
N SER A 240 12.37 -29.65 15.23
CA SER A 240 13.31 -29.63 14.09
C SER A 240 13.34 -30.93 13.30
N ASP A 241 13.03 -32.05 13.95
CA ASP A 241 12.99 -33.37 13.30
C ASP A 241 11.74 -33.48 12.40
N THR A 242 11.93 -34.12 11.23
CA THR A 242 10.88 -34.24 10.20
C THR A 242 9.71 -35.08 10.67
N ASP A 243 9.95 -36.18 11.35
CA ASP A 243 8.89 -37.10 11.81
C ASP A 243 8.11 -36.46 12.98
N GLU A 244 8.82 -35.75 13.86
CA GLU A 244 8.18 -34.97 14.91
C GLU A 244 7.31 -33.82 14.36
N GLN A 245 7.76 -33.14 13.28
CA GLN A 245 6.98 -32.12 12.58
C GLN A 245 5.68 -32.69 11.98
N VAL A 246 5.79 -33.90 11.36
CA VAL A 246 4.60 -34.62 10.85
C VAL A 246 3.66 -34.98 11.99
N THR A 247 4.20 -35.53 13.09
CA THR A 247 3.41 -35.94 14.26
C THR A 247 2.68 -34.76 14.87
N LEU A 248 3.32 -33.58 14.95
CA LEU A 248 2.70 -32.35 15.42
C LEU A 248 1.61 -31.85 14.46
N GLY A 249 1.88 -31.92 13.15
CA GLY A 249 0.87 -31.64 12.13
C GLY A 249 -0.33 -32.58 12.20
N ASP A 250 -0.08 -33.88 12.42
CA ASP A 250 -1.13 -34.88 12.63
C ASP A 250 -2.00 -34.54 13.84
N GLY A 251 -1.40 -34.14 14.96
CA GLY A 251 -2.16 -33.75 16.17
C GLY A 251 -3.09 -32.55 15.91
N TRP A 252 -2.63 -31.53 15.21
CA TRP A 252 -3.49 -30.40 14.84
C TRP A 252 -4.59 -30.82 13.84
N TRP A 253 -4.28 -31.70 12.89
CA TRP A 253 -5.24 -32.19 11.91
C TRP A 253 -6.34 -33.05 12.55
N ASP A 254 -5.95 -33.97 13.42
CA ASP A 254 -6.89 -34.86 14.11
C ASP A 254 -7.79 -34.08 15.08
N LEU A 255 -7.26 -33.02 15.72
CA LEU A 255 -8.07 -32.10 16.50
C LEU A 255 -9.07 -31.32 15.63
N ALA A 256 -8.67 -30.90 14.42
CA ALA A 256 -9.55 -30.23 13.48
C ALA A 256 -10.79 -31.07 13.13
N ALA A 257 -10.58 -32.38 12.90
CA ALA A 257 -11.64 -33.31 12.52
C ALA A 257 -12.76 -33.48 13.58
N THR A 258 -12.47 -33.12 14.84
CA THR A 258 -13.42 -33.19 15.97
C THR A 258 -13.90 -31.81 16.45
N SER A 259 -13.44 -30.74 15.79
CA SER A 259 -13.75 -29.36 16.17
C SER A 259 -14.93 -28.80 15.39
N GLU A 260 -15.53 -27.73 15.89
CA GLU A 260 -16.56 -26.96 15.17
C GLU A 260 -15.99 -26.37 13.88
N GLU A 261 -16.84 -26.26 12.85
CA GLU A 261 -16.47 -25.78 11.50
C GLU A 261 -15.71 -24.45 11.55
N THR A 262 -16.09 -23.52 12.43
CA THR A 262 -15.44 -22.21 12.60
C THR A 262 -13.99 -22.29 13.06
N MET A 263 -13.62 -23.35 13.84
CA MET A 263 -12.27 -23.58 14.32
C MET A 263 -11.48 -24.54 13.43
N GLN A 264 -12.17 -25.41 12.69
CA GLN A 264 -11.59 -26.44 11.87
C GLN A 264 -10.58 -25.86 10.86
N ASN A 265 -10.97 -24.84 10.11
CA ASN A 265 -10.11 -24.20 9.10
C ASN A 265 -8.79 -23.68 9.68
N GLN A 266 -8.81 -23.10 10.88
CA GLN A 266 -7.61 -22.58 11.55
C GLN A 266 -6.69 -23.72 12.00
N LEU A 267 -7.27 -24.80 12.54
CA LEU A 267 -6.52 -25.99 12.97
C LEU A 267 -5.91 -26.72 11.78
N GLU A 268 -6.67 -26.94 10.70
CA GLU A 268 -6.15 -27.50 9.44
C GLU A 268 -5.04 -26.61 8.83
N GLY A 269 -5.21 -25.30 8.88
CA GLY A 269 -4.19 -24.34 8.47
C GLY A 269 -2.90 -24.48 9.29
N ARG A 270 -3.02 -24.71 10.63
CA ARG A 270 -1.86 -24.95 11.49
C ARG A 270 -1.21 -26.29 11.21
N ALA A 271 -2.00 -27.34 11.00
CA ALA A 271 -1.48 -28.64 10.55
C ALA A 271 -0.70 -28.52 9.24
N ALA A 272 -1.28 -27.81 8.26
CA ALA A 272 -0.63 -27.57 6.97
C ALA A 272 0.69 -26.79 7.08
N TYR A 273 0.79 -25.83 8.03
CA TYR A 273 2.06 -25.15 8.31
C TYR A 273 3.15 -26.15 8.68
N TRP A 274 2.86 -27.09 9.60
CA TRP A 274 3.82 -28.11 10.03
C TRP A 274 4.13 -29.12 8.93
N TYR A 275 3.14 -29.54 8.15
CA TYR A 275 3.35 -30.43 7.01
C TYR A 275 4.24 -29.80 5.93
N ARG A 276 4.05 -28.52 5.61
CA ARG A 276 4.93 -27.80 4.66
C ARG A 276 6.37 -27.73 5.17
N LYS A 277 6.55 -27.54 6.47
CA LYS A 277 7.86 -27.51 7.09
C LYS A 277 8.56 -28.87 7.05
N ALA A 278 7.83 -29.97 7.24
CA ALA A 278 8.33 -31.33 7.16
C ALA A 278 8.62 -31.81 5.72
N SER A 279 7.86 -31.29 4.74
CA SER A 279 7.85 -31.75 3.34
C SER A 279 9.22 -31.98 2.70
N PRO A 280 10.27 -31.13 2.89
CA PRO A 280 11.56 -31.34 2.26
C PRO A 280 12.29 -32.64 2.69
N GLY A 281 11.98 -33.13 3.91
CA GLY A 281 12.60 -34.35 4.47
C GLY A 281 11.79 -35.62 4.26
N LEU A 282 10.56 -35.52 3.71
CA LEU A 282 9.65 -36.67 3.62
C LEU A 282 9.93 -37.58 2.41
N THR A 283 9.74 -38.87 2.63
CA THR A 283 9.86 -39.90 1.59
C THR A 283 8.69 -40.86 1.63
N ARG A 284 8.43 -41.53 0.49
CA ARG A 284 7.45 -42.62 0.37
C ARG A 284 6.06 -42.29 0.93
N LEU A 285 5.45 -43.21 1.69
CA LEU A 285 4.08 -43.11 2.19
C LEU A 285 3.82 -41.92 3.09
N ALA A 286 4.81 -41.48 3.89
CA ALA A 286 4.68 -40.27 4.72
C ALA A 286 4.51 -39.01 3.85
N LYS A 287 5.23 -38.95 2.73
CA LYS A 287 5.07 -37.86 1.75
C LYS A 287 3.69 -37.88 1.10
N ASP A 288 3.23 -39.07 0.65
CA ASP A 288 1.92 -39.22 0.02
C ASP A 288 0.77 -38.82 0.96
N LYS A 289 0.86 -39.19 2.26
CA LYS A 289 -0.09 -38.80 3.30
C LYS A 289 -0.14 -37.27 3.48
N VAL A 290 1.01 -36.64 3.64
CA VAL A 290 1.13 -35.20 3.85
C VAL A 290 0.62 -34.45 2.63
N GLU A 291 0.99 -34.86 1.42
CA GLU A 291 0.50 -34.25 0.18
C GLU A 291 -1.02 -34.40 0.01
N ALA A 292 -1.60 -35.52 0.43
CA ALA A 292 -3.05 -35.71 0.40
C ALA A 292 -3.77 -34.74 1.37
N ARG A 293 -3.24 -34.58 2.59
CA ARG A 293 -3.80 -33.63 3.59
C ARG A 293 -3.63 -32.17 3.17
N LEU A 294 -2.47 -31.80 2.58
CA LEU A 294 -2.26 -30.48 2.03
C LEU A 294 -3.21 -30.16 0.87
N ARG A 295 -3.49 -31.15 0.00
CA ARG A 295 -4.49 -31.00 -1.08
C ARG A 295 -5.90 -30.85 -0.54
N ALA A 296 -6.28 -31.61 0.50
CA ALA A 296 -7.57 -31.49 1.14
C ALA A 296 -7.76 -30.12 1.78
N GLN A 297 -6.76 -29.63 2.52
CA GLN A 297 -6.78 -28.29 3.13
C GLN A 297 -6.81 -27.17 2.06
N GLN A 298 -6.13 -27.36 0.94
CA GLN A 298 -6.20 -26.41 -0.18
C GLN A 298 -7.58 -26.36 -0.80
N ALA A 299 -8.26 -27.50 -0.94
CA ALA A 299 -9.62 -27.53 -1.48
C ALA A 299 -10.65 -26.83 -0.56
N THR A 300 -10.48 -26.94 0.76
CA THR A 300 -11.32 -26.22 1.75
C THR A 300 -10.86 -24.78 1.95
N GLY A 301 -9.57 -24.50 1.82
CA GLY A 301 -8.95 -23.18 1.98
C GLY A 301 -8.95 -22.35 0.70
N ASP A 302 -9.02 -22.98 -0.49
CA ASP A 302 -8.96 -22.26 -1.78
C ASP A 302 -10.16 -21.34 -2.00
N GLU A 303 -11.33 -21.64 -1.44
CA GLU A 303 -12.44 -20.67 -1.46
C GLU A 303 -12.23 -19.49 -0.51
N ALA A 304 -11.61 -19.69 0.65
CA ALA A 304 -11.36 -18.62 1.62
C ALA A 304 -10.02 -17.90 1.36
N LEU A 305 -8.97 -18.65 0.97
CA LEU A 305 -7.64 -18.11 0.62
C LEU A 305 -7.63 -17.45 -0.76
N ALA A 306 -8.30 -17.99 -1.77
CA ALA A 306 -8.46 -17.34 -3.07
C ALA A 306 -9.05 -15.93 -2.89
N GLN A 307 -9.98 -15.74 -1.97
CA GLN A 307 -10.51 -14.41 -1.66
C GLN A 307 -9.54 -13.52 -0.86
N SER A 308 -8.68 -14.08 0.00
CA SER A 308 -7.75 -13.27 0.80
C SER A 308 -6.41 -13.03 0.08
N GLU A 309 -5.90 -14.00 -0.67
CA GLU A 309 -4.72 -13.85 -1.54
C GLU A 309 -5.01 -12.95 -2.74
N GLU A 310 -6.16 -13.09 -3.35
CA GLU A 310 -6.65 -12.19 -4.41
C GLU A 310 -6.67 -10.73 -3.91
N ARG A 311 -7.10 -10.49 -2.67
CA ARG A 311 -7.06 -9.15 -2.05
C ARG A 311 -5.62 -8.69 -1.77
N SER A 312 -4.75 -9.58 -1.28
CA SER A 312 -3.35 -9.28 -0.97
C SER A 312 -2.54 -9.05 -2.25
N ASP A 313 -2.75 -9.87 -3.27
CA ASP A 313 -2.05 -9.75 -4.55
C ASP A 313 -2.57 -8.57 -5.38
N GLN A 314 -3.87 -8.30 -5.37
CA GLN A 314 -4.43 -7.07 -5.96
C GLN A 314 -3.88 -5.82 -5.29
N ALA A 315 -3.82 -5.76 -3.95
CA ALA A 315 -3.26 -4.64 -3.21
C ALA A 315 -1.75 -4.49 -3.44
N ARG A 316 -1.02 -5.60 -3.52
CA ARG A 316 0.40 -5.65 -3.85
C ARG A 316 0.64 -5.19 -5.29
N LEU A 317 -0.15 -5.68 -6.24
CA LEU A 317 -0.09 -5.30 -7.64
C LEU A 317 -0.44 -3.83 -7.82
N ALA A 318 -1.49 -3.33 -7.14
CA ALA A 318 -1.86 -1.93 -7.16
C ALA A 318 -0.74 -1.01 -6.65
N ARG A 319 0.01 -1.41 -5.62
CA ARG A 319 1.21 -0.67 -5.16
C ARG A 319 2.36 -0.78 -6.15
N LEU A 320 2.54 -1.95 -6.77
CA LEU A 320 3.61 -2.18 -7.74
C LEU A 320 3.43 -1.38 -9.03
N ILE A 321 2.21 -1.00 -9.40
CA ILE A 321 1.97 -0.27 -10.65
C ILE A 321 1.89 1.25 -10.45
N GLN A 322 1.78 1.75 -9.24
CA GLN A 322 1.79 3.19 -9.00
C GLN A 322 3.14 3.80 -9.35
N GLY A 323 3.14 4.92 -10.06
CA GLY A 323 4.33 5.65 -10.44
C GLY A 323 4.48 5.85 -11.94
N ARG A 324 5.69 6.24 -12.34
CA ARG A 324 6.03 6.52 -13.73
C ARG A 324 6.70 5.32 -14.38
N PHE A 325 6.30 5.02 -15.59
CA PHE A 325 6.86 3.95 -16.41
C PHE A 325 7.23 4.46 -17.79
N GLU A 326 8.42 4.07 -18.25
CA GLU A 326 8.80 4.15 -19.65
C GLU A 326 8.11 3.00 -20.38
N VAL A 327 7.34 3.32 -21.41
CA VAL A 327 6.54 2.37 -22.17
C VAL A 327 7.19 2.15 -23.51
N LEU A 328 7.48 0.91 -23.82
CA LEU A 328 7.90 0.45 -25.13
C LEU A 328 6.73 -0.26 -25.80
N LEU A 329 6.19 0.35 -26.84
CA LEU A 329 5.22 -0.25 -27.75
C LEU A 329 5.99 -0.94 -28.89
N VAL A 330 5.82 -2.25 -29.03
CA VAL A 330 6.40 -3.02 -30.12
C VAL A 330 5.30 -3.38 -31.11
N GLU A 331 5.28 -2.70 -32.22
CA GLU A 331 4.42 -3.01 -33.35
C GLU A 331 4.86 -4.31 -34.03
N ASN A 332 3.92 -5.14 -34.48
CA ASN A 332 4.19 -6.40 -35.17
C ASN A 332 5.16 -6.17 -36.35
N LYS A 333 6.43 -6.64 -36.21
CA LYS A 333 7.51 -6.69 -37.23
C LYS A 333 8.15 -5.39 -37.69
N SER A 334 7.71 -4.20 -37.32
CA SER A 334 8.45 -2.98 -37.54
C SER A 334 9.08 -2.43 -36.28
N GLN A 335 10.37 -2.07 -36.34
CA GLN A 335 11.13 -1.57 -35.17
C GLN A 335 10.77 -0.12 -34.79
N ASN A 336 9.55 0.32 -35.02
CA ASN A 336 9.09 1.63 -34.54
C ASN A 336 8.87 1.60 -33.03
N ARG A 337 9.91 1.99 -32.29
CA ARG A 337 9.90 2.15 -30.85
C ARG A 337 9.31 3.53 -30.51
N ASN A 338 8.01 3.61 -30.32
CA ASN A 338 7.42 4.79 -29.71
C ASN A 338 7.65 4.74 -28.20
N LEU A 339 8.66 5.46 -27.72
CA LEU A 339 8.90 5.67 -26.30
C LEU A 339 7.86 6.67 -25.77
N ALA A 340 7.12 6.27 -24.77
CA ALA A 340 6.19 7.13 -24.06
C ALA A 340 6.38 6.96 -22.54
N ILE A 341 6.08 8.00 -21.78
CA ILE A 341 6.05 7.91 -20.31
C ILE A 341 4.59 7.85 -19.88
N TRP A 342 4.22 6.78 -19.17
CA TRP A 342 2.93 6.64 -18.55
C TRP A 342 3.07 6.78 -17.05
N THR A 343 2.13 7.50 -16.43
CA THR A 343 2.04 7.63 -14.98
C THR A 343 0.76 6.94 -14.51
N PHE A 344 0.92 5.90 -13.72
CA PHE A 344 -0.19 5.21 -13.05
C PHE A 344 -0.46 5.90 -11.72
N GLN A 345 -1.67 6.39 -11.55
CA GLN A 345 -2.09 7.12 -10.36
C GLN A 345 -2.93 6.25 -9.42
N GLN A 346 -3.08 6.70 -8.18
CA GLN A 346 -3.85 5.99 -7.16
C GLN A 346 -5.36 5.97 -7.43
N ASP A 347 -5.85 6.91 -8.24
CA ASP A 347 -7.25 6.99 -8.68
C ASP A 347 -7.58 6.04 -9.84
N ASN A 348 -6.70 5.09 -10.12
CA ASN A 348 -6.77 4.15 -11.24
C ASN A 348 -6.69 4.80 -12.63
N SER A 349 -6.26 6.06 -12.73
CA SER A 349 -6.00 6.68 -14.01
C SER A 349 -4.57 6.40 -14.51
N VAL A 350 -4.41 6.39 -15.83
CA VAL A 350 -3.12 6.35 -16.52
C VAL A 350 -2.96 7.62 -17.33
N LEU A 351 -1.93 8.37 -17.02
CA LEU A 351 -1.64 9.64 -17.68
C LEU A 351 -0.48 9.51 -18.65
N ARG A 352 -0.54 10.24 -19.76
CA ARG A 352 0.56 10.52 -20.67
C ARG A 352 0.63 12.04 -20.86
N ASN A 353 1.78 12.65 -20.55
CA ASN A 353 1.97 14.11 -20.63
C ASN A 353 0.89 14.90 -19.87
N GLY A 354 0.47 14.40 -18.69
CA GLY A 354 -0.57 15.03 -17.86
C GLY A 354 -2.01 14.80 -18.32
N GLN A 355 -2.23 14.19 -19.48
CA GLN A 355 -3.57 13.85 -19.98
C GLN A 355 -3.91 12.40 -19.69
N GLN A 356 -5.13 12.13 -19.25
CA GLN A 356 -5.61 10.77 -19.01
C GLN A 356 -5.83 10.06 -20.33
N ILE A 357 -5.14 8.93 -20.51
CA ILE A 357 -5.22 8.07 -21.70
C ILE A 357 -5.93 6.75 -21.46
N ALA A 358 -5.99 6.31 -20.22
CA ALA A 358 -6.62 5.05 -19.83
C ALA A 358 -7.05 5.07 -18.36
N THR A 359 -7.88 4.11 -17.99
CA THR A 359 -8.06 3.66 -16.62
C THR A 359 -7.49 2.26 -16.47
N TYR A 360 -7.15 1.86 -15.24
CA TYR A 360 -6.70 0.50 -14.97
C TYR A 360 -7.45 -0.13 -13.79
N ARG A 361 -7.47 -1.45 -13.78
CA ARG A 361 -7.86 -2.23 -12.61
C ARG A 361 -6.90 -3.40 -12.43
N CYS A 362 -6.63 -3.76 -11.19
CA CYS A 362 -5.90 -4.98 -10.87
C CYS A 362 -6.88 -6.13 -10.71
N SER A 363 -6.58 -7.25 -11.34
CA SER A 363 -7.35 -8.49 -11.21
C SER A 363 -6.35 -9.65 -11.23
N ASP A 364 -6.45 -10.53 -10.24
CA ASP A 364 -5.55 -11.66 -10.05
C ASP A 364 -4.07 -11.24 -10.12
N SER A 365 -3.36 -11.71 -11.12
CA SER A 365 -1.95 -11.41 -11.35
C SER A 365 -1.70 -10.40 -12.48
N GLN A 366 -2.72 -9.67 -12.91
CA GLN A 366 -2.61 -8.77 -14.07
C GLN A 366 -3.30 -7.43 -13.86
N VAL A 367 -2.79 -6.43 -14.57
CA VAL A 367 -3.35 -5.08 -14.68
C VAL A 367 -4.10 -4.99 -15.99
N LEU A 368 -5.39 -4.72 -15.93
CA LEU A 368 -6.25 -4.52 -17.08
C LEU A 368 -6.35 -3.02 -17.37
N LEU A 369 -6.09 -2.64 -18.62
CA LEU A 369 -6.13 -1.27 -19.10
C LEU A 369 -7.35 -1.08 -20.00
N THR A 370 -8.11 -0.02 -19.76
CA THR A 370 -9.18 0.44 -20.63
C THR A 370 -8.80 1.83 -21.13
N PHE A 371 -8.50 1.94 -22.43
CA PHE A 371 -8.05 3.22 -23.02
C PHE A 371 -9.26 4.13 -23.29
N SER A 372 -9.05 5.44 -23.07
CA SER A 372 -10.05 6.48 -23.34
C SER A 372 -10.33 6.63 -24.85
N GLU A 373 -9.33 6.37 -25.67
CA GLU A 373 -9.43 6.37 -27.13
C GLU A 373 -9.85 4.97 -27.60
N THR A 374 -11.01 4.85 -28.21
CA THR A 374 -11.59 3.58 -28.65
C THR A 374 -10.73 2.82 -29.66
N SER A 375 -9.89 3.52 -30.45
CA SER A 375 -8.94 2.91 -31.37
C SER A 375 -7.84 2.10 -30.66
N LEU A 376 -7.53 2.43 -29.39
CA LEU A 376 -6.51 1.74 -28.60
C LEU A 376 -7.04 0.48 -27.89
N GLY A 377 -8.37 0.34 -27.75
CA GLY A 377 -9.02 -0.86 -27.20
C GLY A 377 -8.70 -1.17 -25.74
N GLU A 378 -8.32 -2.41 -25.47
CA GLU A 378 -8.04 -2.90 -24.12
C GLU A 378 -6.63 -3.47 -24.02
N GLY A 379 -6.00 -3.31 -22.84
CA GLY A 379 -4.68 -3.85 -22.58
C GLY A 379 -4.64 -4.73 -21.34
N SER A 380 -3.68 -5.64 -21.29
CA SER A 380 -3.37 -6.40 -20.10
C SER A 380 -1.87 -6.45 -19.85
N LEU A 381 -1.45 -6.27 -18.61
CA LEU A 381 -0.06 -6.26 -18.19
C LEU A 381 0.13 -7.23 -17.02
N ARG A 382 1.29 -7.89 -16.97
CA ARG A 382 1.71 -8.75 -15.85
C ARG A 382 3.09 -8.34 -15.37
N PRO A 383 3.37 -8.41 -14.07
CA PRO A 383 4.72 -8.19 -13.56
C PRO A 383 5.72 -9.21 -14.13
N LYS A 384 6.88 -8.70 -14.56
CA LYS A 384 8.06 -9.49 -14.90
C LYS A 384 9.22 -9.03 -14.03
N GLY A 385 9.17 -9.42 -12.75
CA GLY A 385 10.08 -8.92 -11.73
C GLY A 385 9.60 -7.62 -11.06
N LYS A 386 10.50 -6.94 -10.34
CA LYS A 386 10.17 -5.81 -9.47
C LYS A 386 9.79 -4.53 -10.24
N ASP A 387 10.44 -4.27 -11.37
CA ASP A 387 10.40 -2.98 -12.05
C ASP A 387 9.95 -3.06 -13.52
N VAL A 388 9.46 -4.22 -13.96
CA VAL A 388 9.04 -4.44 -15.36
C VAL A 388 7.64 -5.04 -15.39
N LEU A 389 6.77 -4.44 -16.20
CA LEU A 389 5.48 -5.01 -16.59
C LEU A 389 5.53 -5.38 -18.08
N VAL A 390 4.98 -6.53 -18.43
CA VAL A 390 4.89 -6.99 -19.82
C VAL A 390 3.46 -7.40 -20.14
N GLY A 391 3.03 -7.19 -21.37
CA GLY A 391 1.69 -7.55 -21.76
C GLY A 391 1.36 -7.26 -23.19
N VAL A 392 0.09 -7.14 -23.47
CA VAL A 392 -0.45 -6.88 -24.80
C VAL A 392 -1.52 -5.81 -24.74
N ASN A 393 -1.63 -5.06 -25.84
CA ASN A 393 -2.75 -4.18 -26.11
C ASN A 393 -3.51 -4.74 -27.33
N ARG A 394 -4.81 -4.92 -27.20
CA ARG A 394 -5.70 -5.31 -28.30
C ARG A 394 -6.40 -4.08 -28.83
N ARG A 395 -6.10 -3.69 -30.05
CA ARG A 395 -6.77 -2.59 -30.74
C ARG A 395 -8.17 -2.96 -31.24
N ALA A 396 -8.97 -1.96 -31.55
CA ALA A 396 -10.34 -2.13 -32.06
C ALA A 396 -10.41 -2.98 -33.36
N GLY A 397 -9.34 -3.03 -34.16
CA GLY A 397 -9.21 -3.90 -35.33
C GLY A 397 -8.74 -5.32 -35.06
N GLY A 398 -8.59 -5.73 -33.77
CA GLY A 398 -8.14 -7.06 -33.37
C GLY A 398 -6.64 -7.26 -33.37
N GLU A 399 -5.84 -6.28 -33.76
CA GLU A 399 -4.38 -6.32 -33.71
C GLU A 399 -3.88 -6.38 -32.26
N LEU A 400 -2.86 -7.23 -32.03
CA LEU A 400 -2.18 -7.36 -30.74
C LEU A 400 -0.83 -6.67 -30.80
N TRP A 401 -0.64 -5.70 -29.93
CA TRP A 401 0.64 -5.00 -29.76
C TRP A 401 1.28 -5.41 -28.43
N ALA A 402 2.53 -5.79 -28.48
CA ALA A 402 3.28 -6.09 -27.28
C ALA A 402 3.59 -4.81 -26.52
N LEU A 403 3.34 -4.85 -25.20
CA LEU A 403 3.63 -3.78 -24.25
C LEU A 403 4.75 -4.22 -23.32
N GLN A 404 5.76 -3.37 -23.17
CA GLN A 404 6.74 -3.50 -22.09
C GLN A 404 6.88 -2.16 -21.38
N LEU A 405 6.66 -2.17 -20.07
CA LEU A 405 6.78 -1.01 -19.21
C LEU A 405 7.93 -1.23 -18.23
N ARG A 406 8.84 -0.27 -18.13
CA ARG A 406 9.91 -0.26 -17.15
C ARG A 406 9.67 0.89 -16.17
N ARG A 407 9.71 0.59 -14.88
CA ARG A 407 9.54 1.61 -13.83
C ARG A 407 10.65 2.66 -13.91
N LEU A 408 10.24 3.92 -13.80
CA LEU A 408 11.14 5.06 -13.68
C LEU A 408 11.17 5.54 -12.24
N TYR A 409 12.37 5.74 -11.73
CA TYR A 409 12.63 6.37 -10.43
C TYR A 409 13.74 7.39 -10.57
N VAL A 410 13.74 8.37 -9.68
CA VAL A 410 14.80 9.36 -9.59
C VAL A 410 16.02 8.71 -8.96
N VAL A 411 17.14 8.75 -9.65
CA VAL A 411 18.42 8.21 -9.18
C VAL A 411 19.14 9.23 -8.30
N ALA A 412 19.06 10.51 -8.69
CA ALA A 412 19.69 11.61 -7.99
C ALA A 412 19.00 12.94 -8.35
N VAL A 413 19.06 13.89 -7.44
CA VAL A 413 18.68 15.29 -7.69
C VAL A 413 19.88 16.17 -7.43
N TRP A 414 20.21 17.00 -8.41
CA TRP A 414 21.38 17.87 -8.37
C TRP A 414 20.96 19.33 -8.46
N GLU A 415 21.55 20.16 -7.61
CA GLU A 415 21.62 21.59 -7.84
C GLU A 415 22.79 21.83 -8.79
N HIS A 416 22.48 22.12 -10.07
CA HIS A 416 23.46 22.29 -11.14
C HIS A 416 23.69 23.77 -11.41
N HIS A 417 24.95 24.14 -11.56
CA HIS A 417 25.40 25.49 -11.87
C HIS A 417 26.22 25.48 -13.14
N ALA A 418 25.99 26.49 -14.00
CA ALA A 418 26.80 26.75 -15.17
C ALA A 418 27.19 28.24 -15.16
N GLU A 419 28.51 28.50 -15.26
CA GLU A 419 29.06 29.85 -15.22
C GLU A 419 28.49 30.72 -16.36
N GLY A 420 27.84 31.83 -15.98
CA GLY A 420 27.17 32.73 -16.94
C GLY A 420 25.75 32.32 -17.33
N PHE A 421 25.26 31.15 -16.90
CA PHE A 421 23.92 30.63 -17.27
C PHE A 421 22.98 30.40 -16.07
N GLY A 422 23.51 30.52 -14.84
CA GLY A 422 22.71 30.42 -13.62
C GLY A 422 22.70 29.01 -12.98
N THR A 423 21.69 28.78 -12.14
CA THR A 423 21.51 27.58 -11.32
C THR A 423 20.20 26.93 -11.66
N GLY A 424 20.18 25.59 -11.75
CA GLY A 424 18.96 24.80 -11.98
C GLY A 424 18.94 23.51 -11.20
N LYS A 425 17.75 22.99 -10.90
CA LYS A 425 17.56 21.69 -10.27
C LYS A 425 17.42 20.62 -11.34
N LEU A 426 18.29 19.62 -11.37
CA LEU A 426 18.30 18.52 -12.32
C LEU A 426 17.92 17.21 -11.64
N ARG A 427 16.82 16.59 -12.05
CA ARG A 427 16.46 15.23 -11.66
C ARG A 427 17.03 14.23 -12.66
N PHE A 428 17.80 13.27 -12.19
CA PHE A 428 18.35 12.17 -13.00
C PHE A 428 17.47 10.95 -12.86
N TRP A 429 16.98 10.42 -13.97
CA TRP A 429 16.08 9.29 -14.02
C TRP A 429 16.81 7.98 -14.34
N SER A 430 16.24 6.87 -13.89
CA SER A 430 16.79 5.53 -14.08
C SER A 430 16.91 5.09 -15.56
N ASN A 431 16.25 5.79 -16.48
CA ASN A 431 16.40 5.59 -17.93
C ASN A 431 17.57 6.36 -18.58
N GLY A 432 18.41 6.97 -17.78
CA GLY A 432 19.55 7.75 -18.28
C GLY A 432 19.20 9.16 -18.78
N ARG A 433 18.00 9.65 -18.48
CA ARG A 433 17.55 11.01 -18.80
C ARG A 433 17.64 11.93 -17.59
N PHE A 434 17.69 13.24 -17.81
CA PHE A 434 17.61 14.22 -16.74
C PHE A 434 16.69 15.40 -17.09
N GLY A 435 16.22 16.10 -16.05
CA GLY A 435 15.12 17.05 -16.15
C GLY A 435 13.79 16.30 -16.04
N GLU A 436 12.93 16.40 -17.05
CA GLU A 436 11.74 15.56 -17.15
C GLU A 436 12.10 14.16 -17.68
N PRO A 437 11.35 13.11 -17.31
CA PRO A 437 11.69 11.71 -17.64
C PRO A 437 11.58 11.37 -19.13
N ASP A 438 10.90 12.19 -19.94
CA ASP A 438 10.80 12.12 -21.39
C ASP A 438 11.70 13.14 -22.13
N SER A 439 12.50 13.89 -21.38
CA SER A 439 13.45 14.87 -21.91
C SER A 439 14.44 14.22 -22.88
N ASP A 440 14.88 14.96 -23.89
CA ASP A 440 15.98 14.55 -24.77
C ASP A 440 17.35 14.59 -24.09
N ASN A 441 17.43 15.26 -22.92
CA ASN A 441 18.67 15.37 -22.16
C ASN A 441 19.05 14.01 -21.57
N THR A 442 20.34 13.64 -21.70
CA THR A 442 20.82 12.34 -21.21
C THR A 442 22.03 12.49 -20.29
N TRP A 443 22.11 11.61 -19.31
CA TRP A 443 23.27 11.49 -18.44
C TRP A 443 23.87 10.09 -18.52
N GLU A 444 25.18 10.03 -18.33
CA GLU A 444 25.94 8.78 -18.30
C GLU A 444 27.04 8.90 -17.24
N LEU A 445 27.18 7.84 -16.42
CA LEU A 445 28.22 7.76 -15.38
C LEU A 445 29.11 6.54 -15.65
N GLN A 446 30.40 6.77 -15.86
CA GLN A 446 31.42 5.73 -16.00
C GLN A 446 32.49 5.92 -14.92
N GLY A 447 32.48 5.09 -13.88
CA GLY A 447 33.29 5.32 -12.69
C GLY A 447 32.95 6.66 -12.04
N THR A 448 33.89 7.60 -11.97
CA THR A 448 33.64 8.96 -11.49
C THR A 448 33.33 9.97 -12.58
N LYS A 449 33.40 9.56 -13.85
CA LYS A 449 33.18 10.45 -14.99
C LYS A 449 31.70 10.56 -15.31
N LEU A 450 31.11 11.72 -15.07
CA LEU A 450 29.73 12.08 -15.37
C LEU A 450 29.67 12.91 -16.66
N THR A 451 28.90 12.46 -17.64
CA THR A 451 28.65 13.18 -18.88
C THR A 451 27.17 13.59 -18.95
N LEU A 452 26.91 14.88 -19.14
CA LEU A 452 25.57 15.43 -19.37
C LEU A 452 25.48 15.92 -20.82
N ARG A 453 24.45 15.49 -21.55
CA ARG A 453 24.20 15.86 -22.95
C ARG A 453 22.90 16.65 -23.04
N TRP A 454 22.98 17.81 -23.64
CA TRP A 454 21.90 18.78 -23.85
C TRP A 454 21.62 18.94 -25.34
N PRO A 455 20.87 18.06 -26.01
CA PRO A 455 20.70 18.07 -27.46
C PRO A 455 20.17 19.39 -28.01
N LYS A 456 19.16 19.98 -27.35
CA LYS A 456 18.55 21.26 -27.77
C LYS A 456 19.54 22.43 -27.68
N LEU A 457 20.46 22.39 -26.73
CA LEU A 457 21.52 23.40 -26.58
C LEU A 457 22.80 23.05 -27.34
N LYS A 458 22.83 21.89 -27.99
CA LYS A 458 24.02 21.32 -28.64
C LYS A 458 25.25 21.28 -27.71
N ALA A 459 24.99 21.15 -26.39
CA ALA A 459 26.03 21.19 -25.36
C ALA A 459 26.27 19.78 -24.75
N VAL A 460 27.50 19.59 -24.28
CA VAL A 460 27.93 18.40 -23.57
C VAL A 460 28.84 18.86 -22.41
N ASP A 461 28.46 18.50 -21.20
CA ASP A 461 29.28 18.77 -20.02
C ASP A 461 29.99 17.49 -19.59
N ASN A 462 31.32 17.61 -19.40
CA ASN A 462 32.15 16.53 -18.89
C ASN A 462 32.59 16.89 -17.47
N CYS A 463 32.11 16.10 -16.51
CA CYS A 463 32.29 16.35 -15.10
C CYS A 463 32.97 15.16 -14.41
N ILE A 464 33.55 15.42 -13.27
CA ILE A 464 34.09 14.40 -12.36
C ILE A 464 33.33 14.49 -11.05
N LEU A 465 32.81 13.35 -10.59
CA LEU A 465 32.22 13.21 -9.26
C LEU A 465 33.29 13.27 -8.18
N SER A 466 32.98 13.93 -7.07
CA SER A 466 33.76 13.86 -5.84
C SER A 466 33.82 12.42 -5.30
N PRO A 467 34.86 12.08 -4.52
CA PRO A 467 35.00 10.73 -3.95
C PRO A 467 33.81 10.29 -3.06
N ASP A 468 33.14 11.24 -2.41
CA ASP A 468 31.95 11.00 -1.60
C ASP A 468 30.63 10.93 -2.42
N GLY A 469 30.71 11.17 -3.73
CA GLY A 469 29.55 11.17 -4.63
C GLY A 469 28.54 12.30 -4.41
N ARG A 470 28.89 13.33 -3.60
CA ARG A 470 27.94 14.41 -3.24
C ARG A 470 28.09 15.68 -4.05
N SER A 471 29.12 15.80 -4.87
CA SER A 471 29.34 16.93 -5.76
C SER A 471 29.98 16.47 -7.06
N TYR A 472 29.87 17.30 -8.09
CA TYR A 472 30.64 17.16 -9.31
C TYR A 472 31.15 18.51 -9.82
N SER A 473 32.21 18.50 -10.58
CA SER A 473 32.71 19.68 -11.26
C SER A 473 33.33 19.31 -12.60
N GLY A 474 33.27 20.24 -13.55
CA GLY A 474 33.77 20.00 -14.89
C GLY A 474 33.66 21.19 -15.80
N ARG A 475 33.71 20.93 -17.10
CA ARG A 475 33.52 21.95 -18.14
C ARG A 475 32.64 21.42 -19.27
N SER A 476 31.89 22.34 -19.88
CA SER A 476 31.21 22.07 -21.13
C SER A 476 32.23 21.99 -22.29
N ARG A 477 31.80 21.46 -23.44
CA ARG A 477 32.62 21.49 -24.67
C ARG A 477 33.01 22.90 -25.08
N ALA A 478 32.18 23.90 -24.75
CA ALA A 478 32.47 25.32 -25.02
C ALA A 478 33.40 25.97 -23.97
N GLY A 479 33.93 25.18 -23.00
CA GLY A 479 34.82 25.65 -21.95
C GLY A 479 34.13 26.24 -20.73
N VAL A 480 32.82 26.36 -20.72
CA VAL A 480 32.02 26.86 -19.56
C VAL A 480 32.23 25.96 -18.33
N LYS A 481 32.57 26.56 -17.22
CA LYS A 481 32.70 25.83 -15.95
C LYS A 481 31.32 25.42 -15.43
N VAL A 482 31.18 24.13 -15.09
CA VAL A 482 29.95 23.56 -14.53
C VAL A 482 30.27 22.80 -13.26
N TRP A 483 29.33 22.84 -12.30
CA TRP A 483 29.43 22.09 -11.03
C TRP A 483 28.03 21.79 -10.50
N GLY A 484 27.94 20.81 -9.62
CA GLY A 484 26.68 20.47 -8.99
C GLY A 484 26.86 19.89 -7.60
N LYS A 485 25.84 20.05 -6.78
CA LYS A 485 25.73 19.48 -5.45
C LYS A 485 24.50 18.60 -5.36
N LEU A 486 24.66 17.40 -4.80
CA LEU A 486 23.56 16.49 -4.54
C LEU A 486 22.63 17.11 -3.48
N ILE A 487 21.34 17.16 -3.78
CA ILE A 487 20.31 17.67 -2.87
C ILE A 487 19.26 16.58 -2.64
N PRO A 488 18.53 16.60 -1.51
CA PRO A 488 17.42 15.69 -1.30
C PRO A 488 16.38 15.79 -2.41
N GLU A 489 15.72 14.69 -2.70
CA GLU A 489 14.49 14.69 -3.48
C GLU A 489 13.37 15.22 -2.58
N ASP A 490 12.66 16.27 -3.05
CA ASP A 490 11.53 16.86 -2.31
C ASP A 490 10.31 15.95 -2.34
#